data_fb03d583b5c28733e1737e3af59b85f2
#
_entry.id   fb03d583b5c28733e1737e3af59b85f2
#
_cell.length_a   1.000
_cell.length_b   1.000
_cell.length_c   1.000
_cell.angle_alpha   90.00
_cell.angle_beta   90.00
_cell.angle_gamma   90.00
#
_symmetry.space_group_name_H-M   'P 1'
#
loop_
_entity.id
_entity.type
_entity.pdbx_description
1 polymer ?
#
loop_
_entity_poly.entity_id
_entity_poly.type
_entity_poly.pdbx_seq_one_letter_code
_entity_poly.pdbx_strand_id
1 'polypeptide(L)'
;MSRYNNTRVFVNENVDDIFNSVVKWEKTYVKVPDQQDPVYTMVDIACNSDLVLMQKHMPEPLIDYLKRYDDHPRLNSTMATKYPGLLKLDVNHFNKKPRIRVSIMPQVYSAVLEPKMSSIVSRIHDVNRLKNLGWEVHINYSPLIFVKYWDKEYESLFKQVKEIAGENKCEVIALTNHRFQMVRSSKEAQELMKWSSEVKNNSGVMRYPLKYKTRWLQEFKELYSKYFNPETIRYIF
;
A
#
# COMPACT_ATOMS: atom_id res chain seq x y z
N MET A 1 -2.07 9.07 6.65
CA MET A 1 -1.30 9.09 7.91
C MET A 1 -1.93 8.09 8.83
N SER A 2 -1.19 7.08 9.26
CA SER A 2 -1.65 6.27 10.37
C SER A 2 -1.86 7.20 11.58
N ARG A 3 -2.73 6.81 12.52
CA ARG A 3 -3.00 7.54 13.79
C ARG A 3 -1.77 7.60 14.72
N TYR A 4 -0.56 7.63 14.16
CA TYR A 4 0.61 7.94 14.95
C TYR A 4 0.51 9.38 15.41
N ASN A 5 0.45 9.58 16.71
CA ASN A 5 0.52 10.89 17.36
C ASN A 5 1.91 11.53 17.19
N ASN A 6 2.51 11.38 16.03
CA ASN A 6 3.70 12.13 15.71
C ASN A 6 3.27 13.53 15.29
N THR A 7 3.42 14.47 16.20
CA THR A 7 3.19 15.88 15.96
C THR A 7 4.24 16.48 15.00
N ARG A 8 5.28 15.70 14.66
CA ARG A 8 6.37 16.12 13.79
C ARG A 8 6.54 15.14 12.64
N VAL A 9 6.73 15.67 11.46
CA VAL A 9 7.11 14.93 10.25
C VAL A 9 8.56 15.29 9.96
N PHE A 10 9.41 14.29 9.84
CA PHE A 10 10.79 14.46 9.41
C PHE A 10 10.85 14.15 7.91
N VAL A 11 11.42 15.05 7.16
CA VAL A 11 11.72 14.88 5.73
C VAL A 11 13.22 14.82 5.59
N ASN A 12 13.73 13.78 4.93
CA ASN A 12 15.15 13.66 4.64
C ASN A 12 15.51 14.64 3.53
N GLU A 13 16.53 15.48 3.76
CA GLU A 13 17.02 16.43 2.77
C GLU A 13 18.15 15.85 1.91
N ASN A 14 18.78 14.77 2.36
CA ASN A 14 19.92 14.11 1.70
C ASN A 14 19.45 13.09 0.64
N VAL A 15 18.56 13.49 -0.25
CA VAL A 15 17.95 12.61 -1.26
C VAL A 15 18.96 11.95 -2.20
N ASP A 16 20.04 12.66 -2.53
CA ASP A 16 21.13 12.13 -3.36
C ASP A 16 21.90 11.01 -2.65
N ASP A 17 22.21 11.17 -1.37
CA ASP A 17 22.89 10.14 -0.58
C ASP A 17 22.04 8.89 -0.45
N ILE A 18 20.73 9.06 -0.25
CA ILE A 18 19.77 7.97 -0.19
C ILE A 18 19.76 7.22 -1.53
N PHE A 19 19.62 7.93 -2.64
CA PHE A 19 19.61 7.32 -3.97
C PHE A 19 20.94 6.61 -4.26
N ASN A 20 22.09 7.25 -4.00
CA ASN A 20 23.41 6.65 -4.17
C ASN A 20 23.60 5.37 -3.32
N SER A 21 23.02 5.35 -2.12
CA SER A 21 23.01 4.15 -1.27
C SER A 21 22.19 3.01 -1.89
N VAL A 22 21.05 3.32 -2.51
CA VAL A 22 20.22 2.35 -3.25
C VAL A 22 20.98 1.81 -4.46
N VAL A 23 21.64 2.68 -5.24
CA VAL A 23 22.47 2.27 -6.39
C VAL A 23 23.65 1.38 -5.96
N LYS A 24 24.29 1.72 -4.84
CA LYS A 24 25.36 0.89 -4.28
C LYS A 24 24.86 -0.49 -3.86
N TRP A 25 23.73 -0.53 -3.18
CA TRP A 25 23.07 -1.78 -2.77
C TRP A 25 22.67 -2.62 -3.98
N GLU A 26 22.09 -2.01 -5.02
CA GLU A 26 21.64 -2.71 -6.22
C GLU A 26 22.79 -3.43 -6.94
N LYS A 27 24.01 -2.85 -6.97
CA LYS A 27 25.19 -3.49 -7.55
C LYS A 27 25.59 -4.78 -6.84
N THR A 28 25.25 -4.92 -5.56
CA THR A 28 25.56 -6.11 -4.74
C THR A 28 24.38 -7.07 -4.66
N TYR A 29 23.20 -6.64 -5.08
CA TYR A 29 21.97 -7.41 -5.00
C TYR A 29 21.86 -8.38 -6.18
N VAL A 30 21.83 -9.67 -5.86
CA VAL A 30 21.49 -10.68 -6.87
C VAL A 30 19.98 -10.71 -6.99
N LYS A 31 19.48 -10.19 -8.10
CA LYS A 31 18.03 -10.24 -8.38
C LYS A 31 17.59 -11.69 -8.50
N VAL A 32 16.80 -12.13 -7.52
CA VAL A 32 16.04 -13.38 -7.64
C VAL A 32 14.81 -13.08 -8.49
N PRO A 33 14.31 -14.00 -9.32
CA PRO A 33 13.06 -13.81 -10.05
C PRO A 33 12.00 -13.31 -9.08
N ASP A 34 11.63 -12.04 -9.24
CA ASP A 34 10.80 -11.32 -8.27
C ASP A 34 9.35 -11.36 -8.73
N GLN A 35 8.45 -11.67 -7.83
CA GLN A 35 7.02 -11.56 -8.05
C GLN A 35 6.59 -10.10 -8.28
N GLN A 36 7.39 -9.12 -7.86
CA GLN A 36 7.06 -7.71 -8.00
C GLN A 36 7.26 -7.21 -9.44
N ASP A 37 8.42 -7.50 -10.03
CA ASP A 37 8.72 -7.08 -11.40
C ASP A 37 9.76 -8.00 -12.06
N PRO A 38 9.50 -8.53 -13.27
CA PRO A 38 10.42 -9.44 -13.94
C PRO A 38 11.65 -8.73 -14.52
N VAL A 39 11.58 -7.41 -14.77
CA VAL A 39 12.61 -6.65 -15.46
C VAL A 39 13.43 -5.78 -14.51
N TYR A 40 12.75 -5.00 -13.68
CA TYR A 40 13.37 -3.99 -12.84
C TYR A 40 13.43 -4.41 -11.38
N THR A 41 14.46 -3.93 -10.68
CA THR A 41 14.48 -3.97 -9.22
C THR A 41 13.59 -2.85 -8.71
N MET A 42 12.45 -3.22 -8.12
CA MET A 42 11.48 -2.26 -7.59
C MET A 42 11.93 -1.72 -6.24
N VAL A 43 12.03 -0.42 -6.12
CA VAL A 43 12.39 0.27 -4.88
C VAL A 43 11.16 0.93 -4.28
N ASP A 44 10.76 0.52 -3.09
CA ASP A 44 9.69 1.18 -2.35
C ASP A 44 10.22 2.46 -1.69
N ILE A 45 9.93 3.58 -2.33
CA ILE A 45 10.49 4.88 -1.97
C ILE A 45 9.73 5.57 -0.82
N ALA A 46 8.68 4.96 -0.29
CA ALA A 46 7.82 5.57 0.72
C ALA A 46 7.26 4.56 1.71
N CYS A 47 8.06 3.59 2.17
CA CYS A 47 7.63 2.52 3.09
C CYS A 47 6.85 3.00 4.32
N ASN A 48 7.21 4.15 4.89
CA ASN A 48 6.66 4.68 6.15
C ASN A 48 5.93 6.01 5.99
N SER A 49 5.74 6.49 4.75
CA SER A 49 5.12 7.77 4.46
C SER A 49 4.27 7.70 3.19
N ASP A 50 3.53 8.76 2.90
CA ASP A 50 2.77 8.92 1.67
C ASP A 50 3.35 10.13 0.91
N LEU A 51 4.20 9.87 -0.09
CA LEU A 51 4.87 10.93 -0.84
C LEU A 51 3.89 11.80 -1.61
N VAL A 52 2.77 11.25 -2.07
CA VAL A 52 1.74 12.04 -2.77
C VAL A 52 1.14 13.09 -1.83
N LEU A 53 0.91 12.73 -0.57
CA LEU A 53 0.48 13.69 0.44
C LEU A 53 1.59 14.67 0.81
N MET A 54 2.83 14.18 0.89
CA MET A 54 3.99 14.92 1.37
C MET A 54 4.67 15.79 0.30
N GLN A 55 4.24 15.71 -0.96
CA GLN A 55 4.93 16.33 -2.10
C GLN A 55 5.23 17.84 -1.93
N LYS A 56 4.39 18.57 -1.16
CA LYS A 56 4.61 19.99 -0.87
C LYS A 56 5.71 20.27 0.15
N HIS A 57 6.15 19.25 0.85
CA HIS A 57 7.14 19.33 1.93
C HIS A 57 8.44 18.60 1.57
N MET A 58 8.53 18.08 0.36
CA MET A 58 9.76 17.45 -0.12
C MET A 58 10.82 18.52 -0.43
N PRO A 59 12.11 18.19 -0.28
CA PRO A 59 13.19 19.12 -0.59
C PRO A 59 13.34 19.40 -2.09
N GLU A 60 12.74 18.57 -2.92
CA GLU A 60 12.68 18.70 -4.37
C GLU A 60 11.31 18.29 -4.91
N PRO A 61 10.93 18.68 -6.14
CA PRO A 61 9.71 18.22 -6.77
C PRO A 61 9.61 16.70 -6.85
N LEU A 62 8.43 16.14 -6.60
CA LEU A 62 8.21 14.70 -6.64
C LEU A 62 8.60 14.09 -8.01
N ILE A 63 8.43 14.84 -9.11
CA ILE A 63 8.82 14.40 -10.44
C ILE A 63 10.33 14.15 -10.53
N ASP A 64 11.15 15.05 -10.00
CA ASP A 64 12.62 14.95 -10.06
C ASP A 64 13.10 13.76 -9.20
N TYR A 65 12.46 13.58 -8.04
CA TYR A 65 12.71 12.43 -7.17
C TYR A 65 12.43 11.09 -7.88
N LEU A 66 11.33 10.99 -8.60
CA LEU A 66 10.95 9.79 -9.35
C LEU A 66 11.85 9.58 -10.58
N LYS A 67 12.27 10.67 -11.24
CA LYS A 67 13.15 10.62 -12.42
C LYS A 67 14.50 9.97 -12.14
N ARG A 68 15.06 10.10 -10.93
CA ARG A 68 16.29 9.40 -10.55
C ARG A 68 16.22 7.90 -10.77
N TYR A 69 15.06 7.30 -10.45
CA TYR A 69 14.81 5.86 -10.62
C TYR A 69 14.49 5.52 -12.08
N ASP A 70 13.78 6.41 -12.76
CA ASP A 70 13.47 6.27 -14.18
C ASP A 70 14.74 6.28 -15.05
N ASP A 71 15.69 7.14 -14.76
CA ASP A 71 16.93 7.29 -15.51
C ASP A 71 17.95 6.15 -15.22
N HIS A 72 17.80 5.43 -14.10
CA HIS A 72 18.69 4.32 -13.76
C HIS A 72 18.29 3.03 -14.52
N PRO A 73 19.21 2.34 -15.21
CA PRO A 73 18.87 1.27 -16.16
C PRO A 73 18.16 0.06 -15.53
N ARG A 74 18.41 -0.23 -14.27
CA ARG A 74 17.89 -1.44 -13.59
C ARG A 74 16.91 -1.19 -12.45
N LEU A 75 16.76 0.06 -12.01
CA LEU A 75 15.82 0.43 -10.96
C LEU A 75 14.50 0.93 -11.55
N ASN A 76 13.42 0.70 -10.85
CA ASN A 76 12.17 1.45 -10.98
C ASN A 76 11.60 1.68 -9.58
N SER A 77 10.78 2.72 -9.45
CA SER A 77 10.22 3.11 -8.17
C SER A 77 8.78 2.62 -8.00
N THR A 78 8.43 2.36 -6.75
CA THR A 78 7.04 2.13 -6.35
C THR A 78 6.73 2.90 -5.08
N MET A 79 5.51 3.40 -4.98
CA MET A 79 5.03 4.11 -3.79
C MET A 79 3.59 3.77 -3.49
N ALA A 80 3.26 3.66 -2.20
CA ALA A 80 1.89 3.47 -1.75
C ALA A 80 1.27 4.82 -1.40
N THR A 81 0.00 5.01 -1.76
CA THR A 81 -0.74 6.22 -1.40
C THR A 81 -2.18 5.93 -1.01
N LYS A 82 -2.70 6.77 -0.12
CA LYS A 82 -4.13 6.87 0.23
C LYS A 82 -4.78 8.13 -0.34
N TYR A 83 -3.99 8.92 -1.08
CA TYR A 83 -4.38 10.18 -1.69
C TYR A 83 -4.11 10.22 -3.20
N PRO A 84 -4.54 9.21 -3.97
CA PRO A 84 -4.24 9.15 -5.41
C PRO A 84 -4.77 10.35 -6.18
N GLY A 85 -5.86 10.98 -5.71
CA GLY A 85 -6.42 12.19 -6.31
C GLY A 85 -5.50 13.42 -6.28
N LEU A 86 -4.49 13.43 -5.37
CA LEU A 86 -3.50 14.50 -5.30
C LEU A 86 -2.34 14.34 -6.30
N LEU A 87 -2.20 13.17 -6.94
CA LEU A 87 -1.17 12.95 -7.94
C LEU A 87 -1.54 13.68 -9.25
N LYS A 88 -0.78 14.73 -9.55
CA LYS A 88 -1.00 15.64 -10.69
C LYS A 88 0.12 15.58 -11.74
N LEU A 89 1.06 14.64 -11.58
CA LEU A 89 2.17 14.49 -12.51
C LEU A 89 1.68 13.93 -13.85
N ASP A 90 2.32 14.34 -14.94
CA ASP A 90 2.13 13.73 -16.25
C ASP A 90 3.03 12.49 -16.37
N VAL A 91 2.41 11.35 -16.60
CA VAL A 91 3.10 10.07 -16.75
C VAL A 91 4.03 10.03 -17.98
N ASN A 92 3.78 10.86 -18.97
CA ASN A 92 4.59 10.93 -20.19
C ASN A 92 6.01 11.48 -19.95
N HIS A 93 6.27 12.06 -18.78
CA HIS A 93 7.62 12.43 -18.37
C HIS A 93 8.52 11.22 -18.03
N PHE A 94 7.97 10.01 -17.94
CA PHE A 94 8.70 8.81 -17.52
C PHE A 94 8.82 7.79 -18.64
N ASN A 95 10.04 7.27 -18.85
CA ASN A 95 10.30 6.14 -19.74
C ASN A 95 9.83 4.82 -19.10
N LYS A 96 10.15 4.65 -17.82
CA LYS A 96 9.67 3.55 -16.96
C LYS A 96 8.65 4.13 -15.99
N LYS A 97 7.42 3.75 -16.15
CA LYS A 97 6.34 4.29 -15.32
C LYS A 97 6.52 3.87 -13.85
N PRO A 98 6.63 4.83 -12.92
CA PRO A 98 6.60 4.50 -11.49
C PRO A 98 5.32 3.76 -11.14
N ARG A 99 5.44 2.73 -10.31
CA ARG A 99 4.26 1.97 -9.86
C ARG A 99 3.56 2.66 -8.70
N ILE A 100 2.31 3.01 -8.92
CA ILE A 100 1.46 3.62 -7.89
C ILE A 100 0.61 2.52 -7.25
N ARG A 101 0.76 2.31 -5.95
CA ARG A 101 -0.03 1.35 -5.17
C ARG A 101 -1.08 2.12 -4.36
N VAL A 102 -2.33 1.99 -4.74
CA VAL A 102 -3.44 2.67 -4.05
C VAL A 102 -3.97 1.78 -2.94
N SER A 103 -3.77 2.22 -1.69
CA SER A 103 -4.21 1.46 -0.52
C SER A 103 -5.72 1.59 -0.32
N ILE A 104 -6.39 0.44 -0.28
CA ILE A 104 -7.83 0.34 -0.02
C ILE A 104 -8.14 -0.78 0.99
N MET A 105 -9.26 -0.62 1.66
CA MET A 105 -9.88 -1.60 2.56
C MET A 105 -11.39 -1.35 2.56
N PRO A 106 -12.23 -2.21 3.14
CA PRO A 106 -13.66 -1.91 3.29
C PRO A 106 -13.90 -0.56 3.97
N GLN A 107 -14.88 0.20 3.44
CA GLN A 107 -15.16 1.57 3.91
C GLN A 107 -15.45 1.64 5.41
N VAL A 108 -16.11 0.64 5.96
CA VAL A 108 -16.42 0.56 7.40
C VAL A 108 -15.16 0.50 8.27
N TYR A 109 -14.10 -0.16 7.80
CA TYR A 109 -12.82 -0.20 8.50
C TYR A 109 -12.02 1.08 8.28
N SER A 110 -12.04 1.61 7.06
CA SER A 110 -11.38 2.88 6.74
C SER A 110 -11.94 4.03 7.56
N ALA A 111 -13.26 4.10 7.76
CA ALA A 111 -13.90 5.15 8.56
C ALA A 111 -13.36 5.18 10.00
N VAL A 112 -13.05 4.02 10.57
CA VAL A 112 -12.55 3.89 11.94
C VAL A 112 -11.03 4.08 12.01
N LEU A 113 -10.29 3.43 11.12
CA LEU A 113 -8.82 3.38 11.18
C LEU A 113 -8.14 4.53 10.46
N GLU A 114 -8.81 5.12 9.49
CA GLU A 114 -8.30 6.18 8.62
C GLU A 114 -9.23 7.41 8.59
N PRO A 115 -9.65 7.94 9.75
CA PRO A 115 -10.52 9.11 9.77
C PRO A 115 -9.80 10.28 9.06
N LYS A 116 -10.51 11.05 8.27
CA LYS A 116 -10.02 12.16 7.47
C LYS A 116 -9.30 11.76 6.15
N MET A 117 -9.27 10.47 5.80
CA MET A 117 -8.85 10.05 4.47
C MET A 117 -9.99 10.17 3.46
N SER A 118 -9.64 10.20 2.16
CA SER A 118 -10.64 10.09 1.09
C SER A 118 -11.42 8.77 1.21
N SER A 119 -12.68 8.79 0.79
CA SER A 119 -13.51 7.59 0.80
C SER A 119 -12.91 6.50 -0.09
N ILE A 120 -13.20 5.25 0.22
CA ILE A 120 -12.70 4.11 -0.58
C ILE A 120 -13.22 4.19 -2.01
N VAL A 121 -14.47 4.54 -2.21
CA VAL A 121 -15.06 4.72 -3.56
C VAL A 121 -14.29 5.80 -4.35
N SER A 122 -13.96 6.93 -3.72
CA SER A 122 -13.14 7.95 -4.36
C SER A 122 -11.76 7.42 -4.77
N ARG A 123 -11.11 6.63 -3.91
CA ARG A 123 -9.80 6.01 -4.24
C ARG A 123 -9.92 5.03 -5.41
N ILE A 124 -11.01 4.27 -5.52
CA ILE A 124 -11.24 3.34 -6.64
C ILE A 124 -11.46 4.11 -7.94
N HIS A 125 -12.21 5.21 -7.92
CA HIS A 125 -12.33 6.10 -9.09
C HIS A 125 -10.98 6.68 -9.51
N ASP A 126 -10.14 7.06 -8.55
CA ASP A 126 -8.80 7.54 -8.83
C ASP A 126 -7.88 6.44 -9.40
N VAL A 127 -8.03 5.17 -8.97
CA VAL A 127 -7.34 4.03 -9.62
C VAL A 127 -7.67 4.00 -11.10
N ASN A 128 -8.97 4.06 -11.45
CA ASN A 128 -9.41 4.06 -12.85
C ASN A 128 -8.89 5.28 -13.62
N ARG A 129 -8.96 6.47 -13.02
CA ARG A 129 -8.42 7.70 -13.60
C ARG A 129 -6.93 7.59 -13.91
N LEU A 130 -6.12 7.13 -12.96
CA LEU A 130 -4.68 6.99 -13.13
C LEU A 130 -4.33 5.95 -14.20
N LYS A 131 -5.05 4.84 -14.26
CA LYS A 131 -4.90 3.83 -15.35
C LYS A 131 -5.17 4.45 -16.71
N ASN A 132 -6.27 5.22 -16.85
CA ASN A 132 -6.62 5.88 -18.09
C ASN A 132 -5.61 6.94 -18.50
N LEU A 133 -4.91 7.55 -17.55
CA LEU A 133 -3.77 8.44 -17.79
C LEU A 133 -2.49 7.67 -18.17
N GLY A 134 -2.49 6.34 -18.11
CA GLY A 134 -1.38 5.49 -18.50
C GLY A 134 -0.40 5.13 -17.39
N TRP A 135 -0.69 5.44 -16.12
CA TRP A 135 0.13 5.01 -14.98
C TRP A 135 0.10 3.49 -14.79
N GLU A 136 1.20 2.92 -14.29
CA GLU A 136 1.17 1.57 -13.73
C GLU A 136 0.55 1.63 -12.33
N VAL A 137 -0.68 1.18 -12.21
CA VAL A 137 -1.44 1.26 -10.96
C VAL A 137 -1.76 -0.13 -10.44
N HIS A 138 -1.41 -0.39 -9.19
CA HIS A 138 -1.81 -1.58 -8.45
C HIS A 138 -2.74 -1.21 -7.29
N ILE A 139 -3.64 -2.09 -6.97
CA ILE A 139 -4.44 -1.99 -5.76
C ILE A 139 -3.66 -2.65 -4.62
N ASN A 140 -3.50 -1.94 -3.52
CA ASN A 140 -2.89 -2.45 -2.31
C ASN A 140 -3.99 -2.70 -1.26
N TYR A 141 -4.44 -3.96 -1.13
CA TYR A 141 -5.36 -4.37 -0.07
C TYR A 141 -4.62 -4.40 1.26
N SER A 142 -4.51 -3.24 1.91
CA SER A 142 -3.68 -3.04 3.10
C SER A 142 -4.27 -2.01 4.07
N PRO A 143 -4.34 -2.38 5.36
CA PRO A 143 -4.18 -3.71 5.91
C PRO A 143 -5.42 -4.59 5.67
N LEU A 144 -5.25 -5.89 5.48
CA LEU A 144 -6.35 -6.83 5.63
C LEU A 144 -6.72 -6.96 7.10
N ILE A 145 -8.00 -6.81 7.38
CA ILE A 145 -8.54 -6.88 8.74
C ILE A 145 -9.56 -8.01 8.79
N PHE A 146 -9.27 -8.99 9.61
CA PHE A 146 -10.09 -10.17 9.81
C PHE A 146 -10.87 -10.03 11.11
N VAL A 147 -12.14 -9.67 10.99
CA VAL A 147 -13.11 -9.57 12.07
C VAL A 147 -14.36 -10.38 11.72
N LYS A 148 -15.33 -10.44 12.60
CA LYS A 148 -16.58 -11.12 12.30
C LYS A 148 -17.21 -10.52 11.02
N TYR A 149 -17.61 -11.38 10.07
CA TYR A 149 -18.18 -11.00 8.78
C TYR A 149 -17.25 -10.22 7.84
N TRP A 150 -15.93 -10.34 8.02
CA TRP A 150 -14.94 -9.70 7.14
C TRP A 150 -15.14 -10.08 5.66
N ASP A 151 -15.54 -11.30 5.40
CA ASP A 151 -15.81 -11.83 4.07
C ASP A 151 -16.86 -11.02 3.31
N LYS A 152 -17.95 -10.65 3.96
CA LYS A 152 -19.03 -9.81 3.38
C LYS A 152 -18.55 -8.40 3.04
N GLU A 153 -17.72 -7.84 3.90
CA GLU A 153 -17.18 -6.49 3.69
C GLU A 153 -16.20 -6.46 2.52
N TYR A 154 -15.32 -7.47 2.41
CA TYR A 154 -14.41 -7.57 1.26
C TYR A 154 -15.15 -7.98 -0.01
N GLU A 155 -16.20 -8.79 0.07
CA GLU A 155 -17.05 -9.07 -1.08
C GLU A 155 -17.69 -7.80 -1.65
N SER A 156 -18.23 -6.95 -0.79
CA SER A 156 -18.78 -5.65 -1.20
C SER A 156 -17.72 -4.76 -1.84
N LEU A 157 -16.51 -4.73 -1.26
CA LEU A 157 -15.39 -3.99 -1.81
C LEU A 157 -14.98 -4.51 -3.21
N PHE A 158 -14.91 -5.83 -3.40
CA PHE A 158 -14.54 -6.43 -4.68
C PHE A 158 -15.56 -6.13 -5.78
N LYS A 159 -16.86 -6.13 -5.45
CA LYS A 159 -17.92 -5.71 -6.38
C LYS A 159 -17.71 -4.27 -6.85
N GLN A 160 -17.45 -3.35 -5.92
CA GLN A 160 -17.18 -1.95 -6.25
C GLN A 160 -15.92 -1.78 -7.11
N VAL A 161 -14.83 -2.47 -6.75
CA VAL A 161 -13.58 -2.43 -7.54
C VAL A 161 -13.81 -2.96 -8.95
N LYS A 162 -14.52 -4.09 -9.08
CA LYS A 162 -14.82 -4.71 -10.38
C LYS A 162 -15.63 -3.78 -11.27
N GLU A 163 -16.64 -3.14 -10.71
CA GLU A 163 -17.53 -2.22 -11.42
C GLU A 163 -16.81 -0.94 -11.89
N ILE A 164 -16.02 -0.32 -11.00
CA ILE A 164 -15.44 1.01 -11.26
C ILE A 164 -14.08 0.93 -11.97
N ALA A 165 -13.21 0.03 -11.55
CA ALA A 165 -11.81 -0.01 -12.00
C ALA A 165 -11.46 -1.28 -12.80
N GLY A 166 -12.34 -2.28 -12.83
CA GLY A 166 -12.12 -3.53 -13.54
C GLY A 166 -11.00 -4.38 -12.98
N GLU A 167 -10.32 -5.14 -13.86
CA GLU A 167 -9.19 -5.99 -13.48
C GLU A 167 -7.97 -5.14 -13.16
N ASN A 168 -7.28 -5.47 -12.07
CA ASN A 168 -6.09 -4.77 -11.61
C ASN A 168 -5.09 -5.75 -11.01
N LYS A 169 -3.80 -5.51 -11.21
CA LYS A 169 -2.78 -6.14 -10.37
C LYS A 169 -2.93 -5.64 -8.94
N CYS A 170 -2.67 -6.49 -7.97
CA CYS A 170 -2.76 -6.09 -6.58
C CYS A 170 -1.69 -6.72 -5.70
N GLU A 171 -1.45 -6.09 -4.58
CA GLU A 171 -0.72 -6.59 -3.43
C GLU A 171 -1.70 -6.77 -2.27
N VAL A 172 -1.43 -7.78 -1.46
CA VAL A 172 -2.27 -8.10 -0.31
C VAL A 172 -1.40 -8.11 0.93
N ILE A 173 -1.68 -7.21 1.87
CA ILE A 173 -0.92 -7.10 3.11
C ILE A 173 -1.87 -7.36 4.27
N ALA A 174 -1.79 -8.56 4.85
CA ALA A 174 -2.48 -8.85 6.08
C ALA A 174 -1.88 -8.00 7.21
N LEU A 175 -2.71 -7.63 8.16
CA LEU A 175 -2.24 -6.96 9.36
C LEU A 175 -1.29 -7.90 10.11
N THR A 176 0.01 -7.70 9.88
CA THR A 176 1.05 -8.56 10.44
C THR A 176 1.41 -8.15 11.85
N ASN A 177 1.53 -6.86 12.06
CA ASN A 177 1.92 -6.27 13.34
C ASN A 177 1.22 -4.92 13.52
N HIS A 178 0.68 -4.67 14.69
CA HIS A 178 0.26 -3.34 15.08
C HIS A 178 0.61 -3.09 16.55
N ARG A 179 0.94 -1.85 16.86
CA ARG A 179 1.19 -1.47 18.25
C ARG A 179 -0.13 -1.17 18.93
N PHE A 180 -0.32 -1.71 20.11
CA PHE A 180 -1.52 -1.46 20.92
C PHE A 180 -1.82 0.04 21.08
N GLN A 181 -0.78 0.86 21.15
CA GLN A 181 -0.90 2.32 21.23
C GLN A 181 -1.62 2.95 20.03
N MET A 182 -1.56 2.31 18.84
CA MET A 182 -2.23 2.82 17.63
C MET A 182 -3.75 2.71 17.71
N VAL A 183 -4.25 1.76 18.47
CA VAL A 183 -5.69 1.49 18.62
C VAL A 183 -6.26 2.01 19.93
N ARG A 184 -5.44 2.48 20.86
CA ARG A 184 -5.89 3.06 22.15
C ARG A 184 -6.79 4.28 22.02
N SER A 185 -6.72 4.97 20.88
CA SER A 185 -7.38 6.26 20.69
C SER A 185 -8.88 6.18 20.42
N SER A 186 -9.44 4.97 20.14
CA SER A 186 -10.88 4.81 19.97
C SER A 186 -11.32 3.40 20.36
N LYS A 187 -12.51 3.33 20.97
CA LYS A 187 -13.13 2.06 21.34
C LYS A 187 -13.45 1.23 20.09
N GLU A 188 -13.89 1.87 19.03
CA GLU A 188 -14.24 1.24 17.76
C GLU A 188 -13.00 0.58 17.11
N ALA A 189 -11.84 1.26 17.15
CA ALA A 189 -10.59 0.68 16.66
C ALA A 189 -10.14 -0.52 17.51
N GLN A 190 -10.34 -0.46 18.82
CA GLN A 190 -10.05 -1.59 19.72
C GLN A 190 -10.95 -2.79 19.41
N GLU A 191 -12.24 -2.57 19.14
CA GLU A 191 -13.16 -3.62 18.76
C GLU A 191 -12.78 -4.28 17.43
N LEU A 192 -12.38 -3.50 16.42
CA LEU A 192 -11.88 -4.03 15.16
C LEU A 192 -10.63 -4.91 15.34
N MET A 193 -9.81 -4.59 16.31
CA MET A 193 -8.51 -5.25 16.51
C MET A 193 -8.52 -6.35 17.59
N LYS A 194 -9.65 -6.59 18.23
CA LYS A 194 -9.74 -7.58 19.33
C LYS A 194 -9.39 -9.00 18.96
N TRP A 195 -9.50 -9.36 17.68
CA TRP A 195 -9.16 -10.69 17.16
C TRP A 195 -7.65 -10.90 16.98
N SER A 196 -6.86 -9.84 17.03
CA SER A 196 -5.40 -9.90 17.06
C SER A 196 -4.93 -10.05 18.51
N SER A 197 -4.86 -11.27 18.99
CA SER A 197 -4.73 -11.58 20.42
C SER A 197 -3.31 -11.89 20.87
N GLU A 198 -2.34 -12.07 19.96
CA GLU A 198 -0.97 -12.33 20.37
C GLU A 198 -0.21 -11.04 20.66
N VAL A 199 0.13 -10.83 21.91
CA VAL A 199 1.15 -9.86 22.31
C VAL A 199 2.50 -10.54 22.24
N LYS A 200 3.34 -10.14 21.30
CA LYS A 200 4.73 -10.59 21.26
C LYS A 200 5.61 -9.68 22.10
N ASN A 201 6.18 -10.25 23.15
CA ASN A 201 7.19 -9.62 23.99
C ASN A 201 6.75 -8.28 24.62
N ASN A 202 7.63 -7.69 25.42
CA ASN A 202 7.44 -6.36 26.04
C ASN A 202 7.31 -5.20 25.05
N SER A 203 7.28 -5.47 23.74
CA SER A 203 7.18 -4.43 22.69
C SER A 203 5.76 -3.94 22.43
N GLY A 204 4.72 -4.54 23.02
CA GLY A 204 3.32 -4.18 22.80
C GLY A 204 2.83 -4.37 21.37
N VAL A 205 3.48 -5.25 20.60
CA VAL A 205 3.09 -5.57 19.22
C VAL A 205 2.08 -6.71 19.23
N MET A 206 0.94 -6.49 18.61
CA MET A 206 -0.13 -7.48 18.44
C MET A 206 -0.19 -7.96 16.99
N ARG A 207 -0.57 -9.20 16.77
CA ARG A 207 -0.75 -9.80 15.44
C ARG A 207 -1.85 -10.86 15.48
N TYR A 208 -2.31 -11.26 14.32
CA TYR A 208 -3.15 -12.44 14.21
C TYR A 208 -2.35 -13.71 14.50
N PRO A 209 -2.91 -14.68 15.26
CA PRO A 209 -2.30 -15.99 15.43
C PRO A 209 -2.05 -16.65 14.07
N LEU A 210 -0.87 -17.22 13.86
CA LEU A 210 -0.43 -17.72 12.56
C LEU A 210 -1.42 -18.71 11.92
N LYS A 211 -1.98 -19.61 12.72
CA LYS A 211 -2.98 -20.60 12.26
C LYS A 211 -4.20 -19.93 11.62
N TYR A 212 -4.73 -18.89 12.27
CA TYR A 212 -5.88 -18.17 11.75
C TYR A 212 -5.51 -17.30 10.56
N LYS A 213 -4.37 -16.63 10.63
CA LYS A 213 -3.87 -15.81 9.51
C LYS A 213 -3.76 -16.63 8.22
N THR A 214 -3.15 -17.81 8.26
CA THR A 214 -2.99 -18.69 7.10
C THR A 214 -4.35 -19.09 6.51
N ARG A 215 -5.27 -19.52 7.36
CA ARG A 215 -6.64 -19.88 6.95
C ARG A 215 -7.36 -18.68 6.31
N TRP A 216 -7.37 -17.53 6.96
CA TRP A 216 -8.07 -16.34 6.46
C TRP A 216 -7.48 -15.80 5.16
N LEU A 217 -6.16 -15.91 4.97
CA LEU A 217 -5.55 -15.56 3.69
C LEU A 217 -5.97 -16.50 2.57
N GLN A 218 -6.14 -17.78 2.87
CA GLN A 218 -6.68 -18.73 1.89
C GLN A 218 -8.14 -18.41 1.55
N GLU A 219 -8.98 -18.20 2.55
CA GLU A 219 -10.39 -17.78 2.37
C GLU A 219 -10.48 -16.47 1.59
N PHE A 220 -9.57 -15.51 1.84
CA PHE A 220 -9.49 -14.26 1.06
C PHE A 220 -9.18 -14.51 -0.41
N LYS A 221 -8.22 -15.39 -0.72
CA LYS A 221 -7.90 -15.76 -2.12
C LYS A 221 -9.10 -16.41 -2.83
N GLU A 222 -9.80 -17.30 -2.13
CA GLU A 222 -11.00 -17.96 -2.65
C GLU A 222 -12.12 -16.95 -2.92
N LEU A 223 -12.33 -16.01 -2.02
CA LEU A 223 -13.29 -14.91 -2.21
C LEU A 223 -12.86 -14.01 -3.37
N TYR A 224 -11.58 -13.63 -3.44
CA TYR A 224 -11.03 -12.78 -4.50
C TYR A 224 -11.21 -13.42 -5.89
N SER A 225 -10.97 -14.74 -6.00
CA SER A 225 -11.07 -15.47 -7.25
C SER A 225 -12.48 -15.52 -7.86
N LYS A 226 -13.52 -15.21 -7.08
CA LYS A 226 -14.90 -15.06 -7.60
C LYS A 226 -15.08 -13.80 -8.44
N TYR A 227 -14.21 -12.80 -8.30
CA TYR A 227 -14.33 -11.50 -8.93
C TYR A 227 -13.19 -11.18 -9.90
N PHE A 228 -11.99 -11.70 -9.62
CA PHE A 228 -10.76 -11.37 -10.34
C PHE A 228 -9.93 -12.62 -10.60
N ASN A 229 -9.06 -12.56 -11.60
CA ASN A 229 -8.06 -13.59 -11.79
C ASN A 229 -7.07 -13.61 -10.60
N PRO A 230 -6.93 -14.72 -9.86
CA PRO A 230 -6.01 -14.80 -8.72
C PRO A 230 -4.53 -14.57 -9.08
N GLU A 231 -4.13 -14.75 -10.34
CA GLU A 231 -2.78 -14.46 -10.82
C GLU A 231 -2.44 -12.96 -10.83
N THR A 232 -3.47 -12.10 -10.71
CA THR A 232 -3.24 -10.65 -10.55
C THR A 232 -2.71 -10.29 -9.17
N ILE A 233 -2.78 -11.20 -8.19
CA ILE A 233 -2.16 -11.00 -6.86
C ILE A 233 -0.66 -11.19 -7.00
N ARG A 234 0.08 -10.10 -6.86
CA ARG A 234 1.56 -10.08 -6.99
C ARG A 234 2.24 -10.73 -5.79
N TYR A 235 1.77 -10.45 -4.59
CA TYR A 235 2.24 -11.08 -3.35
C TYR A 235 1.22 -10.93 -2.21
N ILE A 236 1.37 -11.76 -1.20
CA ILE A 236 0.60 -11.73 0.05
C ILE A 236 1.56 -11.83 1.23
N PHE A 237 1.46 -10.88 2.18
CA PHE A 237 2.19 -10.89 3.46
C PHE A 237 1.28 -11.11 4.65
#